data_48ae903be3a4f2785050e46ae68aef24
#
_entry.id   48ae903be3a4f2785050e46ae68aef24
#
_cell.length_a   1.000
_cell.length_b   1.000
_cell.length_c   1.000
_cell.angle_alpha   90.00
_cell.angle_beta   90.00
_cell.angle_gamma   90.00
#
_symmetry.space_group_name_H-M   'P 1'
#
loop_
_entity.id
_entity.type
_entity.pdbx_description
1 polymer ?
#
loop_
_entity_poly.entity_id
_entity_poly.type
_entity_poly.pdbx_seq_one_letter_code
_entity_poly.pdbx_strand_id
1 'polypeptide(L)'
;ALGVVSVAIVAAFSWWMGNKEAGPRYLTEAVTQGVLQVEVTANGTLEAEQKVTIGSELSGIVENVLVDVNDPIKHGQVLIELDTAKLKASVEKAKAALASAQAAQKEAVATLNEANAKYKRLLNVRKLSGGKTPAQTELDEQAAVVARAQASVDTAAAQIQTAQAELETAQTDLTKAYIS
;
A
#
# COMPACT_ATOMS: atom_id res chain seq x y z
N ALA A 1 51.73 -111.39 23.27
CA ALA A 1 51.89 -110.39 22.20
C ALA A 1 50.58 -110.08 21.47
N LEU A 2 49.61 -110.97 21.35
CA LEU A 2 48.36 -110.77 20.64
C LEU A 2 47.34 -109.86 21.38
N GLY A 3 47.35 -109.71 22.71
CA GLY A 3 46.43 -108.96 23.51
C GLY A 3 46.69 -107.43 23.43
N VAL A 4 47.90 -106.96 23.20
CA VAL A 4 48.26 -105.52 23.14
C VAL A 4 47.86 -104.93 21.80
N VAL A 5 47.92 -105.73 20.73
CA VAL A 5 47.50 -105.27 19.35
C VAL A 5 45.96 -105.04 19.26
N SER A 6 45.21 -105.92 19.96
CA SER A 6 43.72 -105.77 19.95
C SER A 6 43.25 -104.51 20.71
N VAL A 7 43.92 -104.16 21.81
CA VAL A 7 43.61 -102.94 22.58
C VAL A 7 43.95 -101.66 21.78
N ALA A 8 45.06 -101.65 21.04
CA ALA A 8 45.46 -100.52 20.22
C ALA A 8 44.50 -100.26 19.05
N ILE A 9 43.98 -101.33 18.45
CA ILE A 9 43.00 -101.24 17.34
C ILE A 9 41.68 -100.67 17.87
N VAL A 10 41.19 -101.09 19.02
CA VAL A 10 39.95 -100.59 19.61
C VAL A 10 40.09 -99.12 20.04
N ALA A 11 41.29 -98.77 20.59
CA ALA A 11 41.52 -97.36 20.95
C ALA A 11 41.59 -96.44 19.71
N ALA A 12 42.25 -96.87 18.64
CA ALA A 12 42.33 -96.12 17.40
C ALA A 12 40.91 -95.95 16.72
N PHE A 13 40.10 -97.04 16.82
CA PHE A 13 38.74 -97.02 16.25
C PHE A 13 37.79 -96.08 17.06
N SER A 14 37.95 -96.10 18.39
CA SER A 14 37.19 -95.16 19.26
C SER A 14 37.57 -93.70 19.04
N TRP A 15 38.88 -93.48 18.86
CA TRP A 15 39.37 -92.14 18.61
C TRP A 15 38.91 -91.61 17.23
N TRP A 16 38.87 -92.47 16.21
CA TRP A 16 38.39 -92.12 14.87
C TRP A 16 36.84 -91.86 14.83
N MET A 17 36.07 -92.61 15.63
CA MET A 17 34.63 -92.46 15.73
C MET A 17 34.20 -91.28 16.59
N GLY A 18 35.08 -90.86 17.54
CA GLY A 18 34.81 -89.71 18.43
C GLY A 18 35.00 -88.29 17.78
N ASN A 19 35.76 -88.31 16.69
CA ASN A 19 36.18 -87.03 16.09
C ASN A 19 35.32 -86.64 14.87
N LYS A 20 33.98 -86.86 14.95
CA LYS A 20 33.08 -86.25 14.01
C LYS A 20 32.85 -84.80 14.45
N GLU A 21 33.49 -83.84 13.77
CA GLU A 21 33.20 -82.43 13.92
C GLU A 21 31.71 -82.22 13.71
N ALA A 22 31.05 -81.66 14.72
CA ALA A 22 29.66 -81.19 14.54
C ALA A 22 29.69 -80.05 13.59
N GLY A 23 29.21 -80.25 12.36
CA GLY A 23 29.08 -79.19 11.34
C GLY A 23 28.32 -78.00 11.89
N PRO A 24 28.47 -76.85 11.27
CA PRO A 24 27.84 -75.62 11.73
C PRO A 24 26.31 -75.79 11.85
N ARG A 25 25.81 -75.52 13.03
CA ARG A 25 24.37 -75.60 13.31
C ARG A 25 23.71 -74.30 12.85
N TYR A 26 23.12 -74.35 11.70
CA TYR A 26 22.34 -73.18 11.18
C TYR A 26 21.03 -73.07 11.95
N LEU A 27 20.81 -71.93 12.58
CA LEU A 27 19.49 -71.57 13.05
C LEU A 27 18.70 -71.05 11.83
N THR A 28 17.75 -71.76 11.39
CA THR A 28 16.84 -71.35 10.29
C THR A 28 15.50 -71.01 10.89
N GLU A 29 15.02 -69.87 10.51
CA GLU A 29 13.69 -69.39 10.81
C GLU A 29 12.84 -69.37 9.53
N ALA A 30 11.60 -69.74 9.65
CA ALA A 30 10.72 -69.81 8.49
C ALA A 30 10.48 -68.39 7.95
N VAL A 31 10.64 -68.19 6.63
CA VAL A 31 10.34 -66.93 5.98
C VAL A 31 8.82 -66.70 6.03
N THR A 32 8.43 -65.66 6.73
CA THR A 32 7.03 -65.21 6.77
C THR A 32 6.86 -64.02 5.86
N GLN A 33 5.81 -64.05 5.03
CA GLN A 33 5.42 -62.91 4.21
C GLN A 33 4.57 -61.99 5.04
N GLY A 34 5.05 -60.76 5.28
CA GLY A 34 4.33 -59.76 6.06
C GLY A 34 4.35 -58.40 5.38
N VAL A 35 3.43 -57.54 5.72
CA VAL A 35 3.40 -56.14 5.26
C VAL A 35 4.42 -55.34 6.06
N LEU A 36 5.41 -54.78 5.40
CA LEU A 36 6.36 -53.84 6.01
C LEU A 36 5.72 -52.44 5.99
N GLN A 37 5.30 -51.97 7.13
CA GLN A 37 4.82 -50.58 7.26
C GLN A 37 6.02 -49.69 7.62
N VAL A 38 6.43 -48.88 6.65
CA VAL A 38 7.46 -47.87 6.86
C VAL A 38 6.80 -46.54 7.18
N GLU A 39 6.94 -46.09 8.39
CA GLU A 39 6.44 -44.78 8.83
C GLU A 39 7.58 -43.76 8.64
N VAL A 40 7.36 -42.77 7.77
CA VAL A 40 8.29 -41.68 7.51
C VAL A 40 7.72 -40.41 8.18
N THR A 41 8.41 -39.96 9.22
CA THR A 41 8.08 -38.69 9.88
C THR A 41 8.90 -37.59 9.25
N ALA A 42 8.23 -36.58 8.73
CA ALA A 42 8.87 -35.37 8.23
C ALA A 42 8.43 -34.17 9.08
N ASN A 43 9.37 -33.38 9.52
CA ASN A 43 9.10 -32.10 10.20
C ASN A 43 9.18 -30.98 9.16
N GLY A 44 8.16 -30.16 9.09
CA GLY A 44 8.09 -29.01 8.20
C GLY A 44 7.55 -27.79 8.95
N THR A 45 7.92 -26.61 8.49
CA THR A 45 7.35 -25.35 8.95
C THR A 45 6.30 -24.89 7.92
N LEU A 46 5.10 -24.56 8.39
CA LEU A 46 4.09 -23.96 7.54
C LEU A 46 4.37 -22.46 7.41
N GLU A 47 4.58 -22.01 6.19
CA GLU A 47 4.68 -20.59 5.86
C GLU A 47 3.53 -20.20 4.95
N ALA A 48 3.07 -18.94 5.08
CA ALA A 48 2.06 -18.40 4.19
C ALA A 48 2.62 -18.27 2.77
N GLU A 49 1.85 -18.71 1.77
CA GLU A 49 2.23 -18.59 0.36
C GLU A 49 2.38 -17.13 -0.08
N GLN A 50 1.57 -16.24 0.49
CA GLN A 50 1.65 -14.79 0.29
C GLN A 50 1.61 -14.08 1.63
N LYS A 51 2.58 -13.21 1.85
CA LYS A 51 2.67 -12.34 3.03
C LYS A 51 2.68 -10.90 2.57
N VAL A 52 1.66 -10.14 2.93
CA VAL A 52 1.57 -8.71 2.64
C VAL A 52 1.84 -7.93 3.92
N THR A 53 2.79 -7.00 3.85
CA THR A 53 3.06 -6.08 4.97
C THR A 53 2.36 -4.77 4.67
N ILE A 54 1.44 -4.37 5.54
CA ILE A 54 0.73 -3.09 5.46
C ILE A 54 1.47 -2.09 6.33
N GLY A 55 1.81 -0.93 5.74
CA GLY A 55 2.47 0.16 6.43
C GLY A 55 1.62 1.43 6.39
N SER A 56 1.78 2.30 7.40
CA SER A 56 1.20 3.65 7.38
C SER A 56 2.18 4.64 6.78
N GLU A 57 1.71 5.51 5.90
CA GLU A 57 2.47 6.66 5.40
C GLU A 57 2.39 7.85 6.38
N LEU A 58 1.38 7.87 7.25
CA LEU A 58 1.21 8.90 8.26
C LEU A 58 1.58 8.35 9.65
N SER A 59 2.24 9.18 10.44
CA SER A 59 2.45 8.93 11.86
C SER A 59 1.33 9.58 12.67
N GLY A 60 0.72 8.82 13.56
CA GLY A 60 -0.41 9.30 14.37
C GLY A 60 -0.76 8.34 15.49
N ILE A 61 -1.75 8.74 16.29
CA ILE A 61 -2.32 7.90 17.34
C ILE A 61 -3.40 7.03 16.71
N VAL A 62 -3.38 5.73 16.98
CA VAL A 62 -4.44 4.81 16.54
C VAL A 62 -5.68 5.07 17.39
N GLU A 63 -6.78 5.41 16.75
CA GLU A 63 -8.09 5.60 17.39
C GLU A 63 -8.85 4.29 17.47
N ASN A 64 -8.94 3.57 16.36
CA ASN A 64 -9.65 2.30 16.28
C ASN A 64 -8.86 1.25 15.49
N VAL A 65 -8.93 0.00 15.94
CA VAL A 65 -8.51 -1.19 15.19
C VAL A 65 -9.77 -1.97 14.86
N LEU A 66 -10.08 -2.12 13.58
CA LEU A 66 -11.35 -2.66 13.08
C LEU A 66 -11.32 -4.16 12.77
N VAL A 67 -10.14 -4.79 12.91
CA VAL A 67 -9.94 -6.21 12.60
C VAL A 67 -9.14 -6.89 13.71
N ASP A 68 -9.38 -8.18 13.92
CA ASP A 68 -8.64 -9.00 14.87
C ASP A 68 -7.86 -10.12 14.15
N VAL A 69 -7.03 -10.83 14.93
CA VAL A 69 -6.23 -11.95 14.41
C VAL A 69 -7.17 -13.07 13.91
N ASN A 70 -6.92 -13.56 12.70
CA ASN A 70 -7.71 -14.55 11.96
C ASN A 70 -9.01 -14.01 11.31
N ASP A 71 -9.26 -12.72 11.31
CA ASP A 71 -10.42 -12.19 10.59
C ASP A 71 -10.19 -12.26 9.07
N PRO A 72 -11.23 -12.64 8.30
CA PRO A 72 -11.19 -12.58 6.85
C PRO A 72 -11.29 -11.13 6.38
N ILE A 73 -10.23 -10.63 5.74
CA ILE A 73 -10.18 -9.28 5.18
C ILE A 73 -10.40 -9.28 3.67
N LYS A 74 -10.95 -8.15 3.15
CA LYS A 74 -11.16 -7.92 1.73
C LYS A 74 -10.24 -6.80 1.25
N HIS A 75 -9.92 -6.80 -0.03
CA HIS A 75 -9.18 -5.71 -0.66
C HIS A 75 -9.92 -4.38 -0.48
N GLY A 76 -9.22 -3.34 0.00
CA GLY A 76 -9.78 -2.01 0.26
C GLY A 76 -10.60 -1.91 1.57
N GLN A 77 -10.56 -2.91 2.43
CA GLN A 77 -11.18 -2.84 3.75
C GLN A 77 -10.29 -2.03 4.69
N VAL A 78 -10.87 -1.05 5.37
CA VAL A 78 -10.17 -0.28 6.42
C VAL A 78 -9.88 -1.20 7.60
N LEU A 79 -8.62 -1.27 8.00
CA LEU A 79 -8.12 -2.12 9.07
C LEU A 79 -7.86 -1.33 10.34
N ILE A 80 -7.29 -0.12 10.17
CA ILE A 80 -6.89 0.77 11.26
C ILE A 80 -7.32 2.18 10.92
N GLU A 81 -7.86 2.88 11.90
CA GLU A 81 -8.20 4.30 11.83
C GLU A 81 -7.29 5.09 12.78
N LEU A 82 -6.58 6.08 12.25
CA LEU A 82 -5.80 7.02 13.04
C LEU A 82 -6.71 8.15 13.54
N ASP A 83 -6.29 8.88 14.59
CA ASP A 83 -6.97 10.09 15.05
C ASP A 83 -7.04 11.11 13.90
N THR A 84 -8.25 11.35 13.45
CA THR A 84 -8.55 12.19 12.28
C THR A 84 -8.96 13.61 12.65
N ALA A 85 -9.07 13.96 13.92
CA ALA A 85 -9.59 15.26 14.36
C ALA A 85 -8.81 16.45 13.77
N LYS A 86 -7.47 16.38 13.84
CA LYS A 86 -6.59 17.41 13.26
C LYS A 86 -6.66 17.46 11.72
N LEU A 87 -6.77 16.33 11.07
CA LEU A 87 -6.85 16.24 9.60
C LEU A 87 -8.19 16.76 9.09
N LYS A 88 -9.30 16.43 9.76
CA LYS A 88 -10.63 17.01 9.48
C LYS A 88 -10.62 18.52 9.62
N ALA A 89 -10.02 19.06 10.69
CA ALA A 89 -9.88 20.51 10.87
C ALA A 89 -9.03 21.15 9.75
N SER A 90 -7.98 20.48 9.28
CA SER A 90 -7.16 20.95 8.15
C SER A 90 -7.97 21.01 6.86
N VAL A 91 -8.79 20.01 6.56
CA VAL A 91 -9.70 20.00 5.39
C VAL A 91 -10.69 21.16 5.47
N GLU A 92 -11.31 21.41 6.63
CA GLU A 92 -12.25 22.54 6.80
C GLU A 92 -11.54 23.89 6.64
N LYS A 93 -10.32 24.05 7.13
CA LYS A 93 -9.49 25.22 6.91
C LYS A 93 -9.21 25.45 5.41
N ALA A 94 -8.82 24.41 4.68
CA ALA A 94 -8.55 24.49 3.25
C ALA A 94 -9.82 24.80 2.45
N LYS A 95 -10.99 24.25 2.82
CA LYS A 95 -12.28 24.61 2.22
C LYS A 95 -12.61 26.09 2.42
N ALA A 96 -12.39 26.62 3.61
CA ALA A 96 -12.61 28.03 3.89
C ALA A 96 -11.68 28.94 3.08
N ALA A 97 -10.41 28.54 2.91
CA ALA A 97 -9.45 29.24 2.05
C ALA A 97 -9.90 29.26 0.58
N LEU A 98 -10.37 28.13 0.05
CA LEU A 98 -10.93 28.06 -1.30
C LEU A 98 -12.16 28.97 -1.46
N ALA A 99 -13.07 28.96 -0.50
CA ALA A 99 -14.24 29.84 -0.52
C ALA A 99 -13.85 31.33 -0.51
N SER A 100 -12.83 31.71 0.25
CA SER A 100 -12.28 33.08 0.27
C SER A 100 -11.67 33.46 -1.08
N ALA A 101 -10.88 32.58 -1.70
CA ALA A 101 -10.29 32.82 -3.02
C ALA A 101 -11.38 32.97 -4.11
N GLN A 102 -12.45 32.17 -4.04
CA GLN A 102 -13.60 32.31 -4.95
C GLN A 102 -14.35 33.64 -4.77
N ALA A 103 -14.46 34.12 -3.53
CA ALA A 103 -15.05 35.41 -3.24
C ALA A 103 -14.20 36.55 -3.82
N ALA A 104 -12.88 36.50 -3.65
CA ALA A 104 -11.94 37.47 -4.23
C ALA A 104 -11.99 37.47 -5.76
N GLN A 105 -12.14 36.31 -6.41
CA GLN A 105 -12.33 36.27 -7.87
C GLN A 105 -13.63 36.97 -8.30
N LYS A 106 -14.73 36.74 -7.57
CA LYS A 106 -16.02 37.43 -7.88
C LYS A 106 -15.90 38.96 -7.78
N GLU A 107 -15.17 39.47 -6.79
CA GLU A 107 -14.86 40.87 -6.62
C GLU A 107 -14.03 41.42 -7.79
N ALA A 108 -12.95 40.70 -8.17
CA ALA A 108 -12.13 41.09 -9.31
C ALA A 108 -12.91 41.10 -10.63
N VAL A 109 -13.81 40.15 -10.85
CA VAL A 109 -14.71 40.10 -12.03
C VAL A 109 -15.68 41.27 -12.01
N ALA A 110 -16.24 41.64 -10.86
CA ALA A 110 -17.11 42.80 -10.73
C ALA A 110 -16.37 44.11 -11.10
N THR A 111 -15.13 44.27 -10.60
CA THR A 111 -14.26 45.40 -10.93
C THR A 111 -13.93 45.47 -12.43
N LEU A 112 -13.64 44.32 -13.05
CA LEU A 112 -13.40 44.21 -14.49
C LEU A 112 -14.63 44.63 -15.29
N ASN A 113 -15.82 44.17 -14.87
CA ASN A 113 -17.08 44.52 -15.52
C ASN A 113 -17.37 46.03 -15.43
N GLU A 114 -17.10 46.65 -14.28
CA GLU A 114 -17.20 48.09 -14.10
C GLU A 114 -16.26 48.85 -15.04
N ALA A 115 -14.96 48.47 -15.05
CA ALA A 115 -13.96 49.06 -15.92
C ALA A 115 -14.32 48.95 -17.40
N ASN A 116 -14.78 47.76 -17.83
CA ASN A 116 -15.25 47.51 -19.18
C ASN A 116 -16.49 48.38 -19.55
N ALA A 117 -17.45 48.49 -18.64
CA ALA A 117 -18.64 49.30 -18.87
C ALA A 117 -18.26 50.79 -19.02
N LYS A 118 -17.33 51.31 -18.23
CA LYS A 118 -16.83 52.65 -18.34
C LYS A 118 -16.09 52.88 -19.67
N TYR A 119 -15.22 51.96 -20.05
CA TYR A 119 -14.49 52.03 -21.32
C TYR A 119 -15.44 52.01 -22.53
N LYS A 120 -16.43 51.13 -22.52
CA LYS A 120 -17.48 51.08 -23.57
C LYS A 120 -18.28 52.39 -23.67
N ARG A 121 -18.61 53.01 -22.52
CA ARG A 121 -19.30 54.34 -22.53
C ARG A 121 -18.43 55.42 -23.18
N LEU A 122 -17.14 55.49 -22.84
CA LEU A 122 -16.21 56.45 -23.45
C LEU A 122 -16.07 56.24 -24.97
N LEU A 123 -15.97 54.99 -25.42
CA LEU A 123 -15.96 54.64 -26.85
C LEU A 123 -17.23 55.11 -27.57
N ASN A 124 -18.40 54.94 -26.95
CA ASN A 124 -19.67 55.39 -27.52
C ASN A 124 -19.73 56.91 -27.61
N VAL A 125 -19.30 57.65 -26.57
CA VAL A 125 -19.23 59.11 -26.60
C VAL A 125 -18.31 59.59 -27.71
N ARG A 126 -17.14 58.98 -27.87
CA ARG A 126 -16.23 59.30 -28.95
C ARG A 126 -16.78 59.05 -30.32
N LYS A 127 -17.54 57.98 -30.52
CA LYS A 127 -18.22 57.67 -31.77
C LYS A 127 -19.29 58.73 -32.10
N LEU A 128 -20.10 59.16 -31.12
CA LEU A 128 -21.17 60.15 -31.29
C LEU A 128 -20.63 61.56 -31.50
N SER A 129 -19.47 61.91 -30.92
CA SER A 129 -18.83 63.20 -31.04
C SER A 129 -18.00 63.38 -32.33
N GLY A 130 -17.97 62.39 -33.21
CA GLY A 130 -17.11 62.39 -34.40
C GLY A 130 -15.63 62.40 -34.11
N GLY A 131 -15.24 61.76 -33.00
CA GLY A 131 -13.83 61.61 -32.59
C GLY A 131 -13.24 62.78 -31.77
N LYS A 132 -14.06 63.79 -31.46
CA LYS A 132 -13.57 64.98 -30.75
C LYS A 132 -13.42 64.80 -29.25
N THR A 133 -14.30 64.04 -28.63
CA THR A 133 -14.32 63.79 -27.20
C THR A 133 -14.69 62.32 -26.94
N PRO A 134 -14.12 61.63 -25.93
CA PRO A 134 -13.02 62.05 -25.06
C PRO A 134 -11.65 62.08 -25.80
N ALA A 135 -10.63 62.67 -25.16
CA ALA A 135 -9.27 62.69 -25.69
C ALA A 135 -8.71 61.25 -25.79
N GLN A 136 -7.78 61.06 -26.72
CA GLN A 136 -7.12 59.72 -26.88
C GLN A 136 -6.45 59.26 -25.60
N THR A 137 -5.80 60.16 -24.87
CA THR A 137 -5.16 59.87 -23.59
C THR A 137 -6.15 59.30 -22.55
N GLU A 138 -7.36 59.82 -22.48
CA GLU A 138 -8.40 59.32 -21.55
C GLU A 138 -8.87 57.91 -21.92
N LEU A 139 -8.93 57.58 -23.20
CA LEU A 139 -9.23 56.22 -23.66
C LEU A 139 -8.09 55.26 -23.35
N ASP A 140 -6.84 55.71 -23.57
CA ASP A 140 -5.66 54.87 -23.29
C ASP A 140 -5.50 54.62 -21.78
N GLU A 141 -5.77 55.62 -20.95
CA GLU A 141 -5.80 55.46 -19.48
C GLU A 141 -6.88 54.43 -19.06
N GLN A 142 -8.08 54.57 -19.63
CA GLN A 142 -9.17 53.63 -19.28
C GLN A 142 -8.90 52.23 -19.84
N ALA A 143 -8.28 52.07 -20.99
CA ALA A 143 -7.82 50.77 -21.49
C ALA A 143 -6.79 50.13 -20.56
N ALA A 144 -5.86 50.94 -20.01
CA ALA A 144 -4.91 50.46 -19.02
C ALA A 144 -5.60 50.02 -17.70
N VAL A 145 -6.70 50.68 -17.28
CA VAL A 145 -7.50 50.27 -16.13
C VAL A 145 -8.15 48.90 -16.40
N VAL A 146 -8.73 48.70 -17.60
CA VAL A 146 -9.29 47.37 -17.98
C VAL A 146 -8.23 46.29 -17.97
N ALA A 147 -7.06 46.58 -18.53
CA ALA A 147 -5.95 45.62 -18.54
C ALA A 147 -5.49 45.21 -17.13
N ARG A 148 -5.39 46.19 -16.20
CA ARG A 148 -5.09 45.91 -14.79
C ARG A 148 -6.19 45.10 -14.10
N ALA A 149 -7.45 45.41 -14.35
CA ALA A 149 -8.56 44.67 -13.79
C ALA A 149 -8.59 43.22 -14.33
N GLN A 150 -8.26 43.02 -15.61
CA GLN A 150 -8.11 41.67 -16.17
C GLN A 150 -6.99 40.89 -15.48
N ALA A 151 -5.80 41.50 -15.32
CA ALA A 151 -4.68 40.86 -14.60
C ALA A 151 -5.06 40.52 -13.15
N SER A 152 -5.89 41.32 -12.49
CA SER A 152 -6.42 41.01 -11.15
C SER A 152 -7.31 39.76 -11.16
N VAL A 153 -8.16 39.58 -12.17
CA VAL A 153 -8.99 38.37 -12.35
C VAL A 153 -8.11 37.17 -12.56
N ASP A 154 -7.05 37.27 -13.38
CA ASP A 154 -6.14 36.17 -13.66
C ASP A 154 -5.34 35.77 -12.39
N THR A 155 -4.95 36.77 -11.59
CA THR A 155 -4.30 36.53 -10.30
C THR A 155 -5.24 35.82 -9.33
N ALA A 156 -6.49 36.25 -9.23
CA ALA A 156 -7.48 35.62 -8.37
C ALA A 156 -7.80 34.18 -8.83
N ALA A 157 -7.82 33.94 -10.16
CA ALA A 157 -7.97 32.58 -10.70
C ALA A 157 -6.82 31.66 -10.31
N ALA A 158 -5.57 32.14 -10.35
CA ALA A 158 -4.41 31.40 -9.88
C ALA A 158 -4.47 31.09 -8.37
N GLN A 159 -4.98 32.03 -7.56
CA GLN A 159 -5.19 31.80 -6.13
C GLN A 159 -6.22 30.69 -5.85
N ILE A 160 -7.28 30.60 -6.67
CA ILE A 160 -8.24 29.49 -6.57
C ILE A 160 -7.55 28.15 -6.86
N GLN A 161 -6.70 28.07 -7.89
CA GLN A 161 -5.96 26.84 -8.20
C GLN A 161 -5.05 26.42 -7.04
N THR A 162 -4.37 27.37 -6.42
CA THR A 162 -3.52 27.11 -5.24
C THR A 162 -4.36 26.56 -4.07
N ALA A 163 -5.45 27.25 -3.74
CA ALA A 163 -6.33 26.83 -2.64
C ALA A 163 -7.00 25.47 -2.91
N GLN A 164 -7.27 25.16 -4.17
CA GLN A 164 -7.82 23.87 -4.58
C GLN A 164 -6.79 22.74 -4.42
N ALA A 165 -5.53 22.97 -4.79
CA ALA A 165 -4.45 22.02 -4.58
C ALA A 165 -4.19 21.77 -3.08
N GLU A 166 -4.27 22.81 -2.25
CA GLU A 166 -4.16 22.68 -0.79
C GLU A 166 -5.31 21.83 -0.21
N LEU A 167 -6.53 22.02 -0.70
CA LEU A 167 -7.69 21.23 -0.30
C LEU A 167 -7.50 19.75 -0.69
N GLU A 168 -7.06 19.48 -1.91
CA GLU A 168 -6.80 18.12 -2.39
C GLU A 168 -5.71 17.42 -1.56
N THR A 169 -4.66 18.15 -1.21
CA THR A 169 -3.61 17.63 -0.30
C THR A 169 -4.19 17.26 1.06
N ALA A 170 -4.96 18.17 1.68
CA ALA A 170 -5.57 17.91 2.98
C ALA A 170 -6.56 16.74 2.95
N GLN A 171 -7.30 16.57 1.85
CA GLN A 171 -8.21 15.44 1.66
C GLN A 171 -7.45 14.12 1.48
N THR A 172 -6.34 14.15 0.75
CA THR A 172 -5.47 12.99 0.57
C THR A 172 -4.89 12.54 1.90
N ASP A 173 -4.39 13.48 2.72
CA ASP A 173 -3.87 13.17 4.05
C ASP A 173 -4.96 12.57 4.95
N LEU A 174 -6.18 13.09 4.90
CA LEU A 174 -7.32 12.51 5.62
C LEU A 174 -7.62 11.08 5.15
N THR A 175 -7.56 10.82 3.85
CA THR A 175 -7.80 9.48 3.31
C THR A 175 -6.71 8.50 3.75
N LYS A 176 -5.45 8.92 3.79
CA LYS A 176 -4.32 8.10 4.27
C LYS A 176 -4.37 7.78 5.76
N ALA A 177 -5.20 8.46 6.54
CA ALA A 177 -5.43 8.14 7.94
C ALA A 177 -6.27 6.86 8.13
N TYR A 178 -6.96 6.40 7.08
CA TYR A 178 -7.67 5.13 7.03
C TYR A 178 -6.80 4.10 6.31
N ILE A 179 -6.14 3.22 7.08
CA ILE A 179 -5.22 2.22 6.55
C ILE A 179 -6.02 1.01 6.07
N SER A 180 -5.89 0.67 4.77
CA SER A 180 -6.61 -0.42 4.10
C SER A 180 -5.69 -1.36 3.32
#